data_80f5d20899384fed9f6472102b1fb695
#
_entry.id   80f5d20899384fed9f6472102b1fb695
#
_cell.length_a   1.000
_cell.length_b   1.000
_cell.length_c   1.000
_cell.angle_alpha   90.00
_cell.angle_beta   90.00
_cell.angle_gamma   90.00
#
_symmetry.space_group_name_H-M   'P 1'
#
loop_
_entity.id
_entity.type
_entity.pdbx_description
1 polymer ?
#
loop_
_entity_poly.entity_id
_entity_poly.type
_entity_poly.pdbx_seq_one_letter_code
_entity_poly.pdbx_strand_id
1 'polypeptide(L)'
;MNAGYVRLSRDDDKRNYVSIENQKLIINQYAADHGVVIDRWYEDDGISGYIFDRPGFQQMMADLDKDIDTVYVKDFSRLGRHNAKVLLLLDEFQERGKHLVVIDDNYDSMDSSDDTIGIKTWFNERYVKDTSKKIKRAIGARQKEGTLITRPPFGYRRNEKDKTILEIVAKEAEYIKQIYDLYLSGSGYRKIATYLTEQGAPTPSMIQREREIEEGRLSKRKVASKW
;
A
#
# COMPACT_ATOMS: atom_id res chain seq x y z
N MET A 1 29.56 7.70 19.03
CA MET A 1 29.94 8.75 18.08
C MET A 1 28.76 9.20 17.23
N ASN A 2 28.87 10.41 16.65
CA ASN A 2 27.85 10.99 15.81
C ASN A 2 28.16 10.75 14.34
N ALA A 3 27.21 10.21 13.58
CA ALA A 3 27.38 9.90 12.18
C ALA A 3 26.45 10.78 11.30
N GLY A 4 26.96 11.24 10.17
CA GLY A 4 26.17 11.88 9.15
C GLY A 4 25.93 10.93 7.97
N TYR A 5 24.66 10.81 7.50
CA TYR A 5 24.35 10.07 6.31
C TYR A 5 23.80 10.98 5.22
N VAL A 6 24.38 10.89 4.04
CA VAL A 6 24.02 11.69 2.86
C VAL A 6 23.81 10.79 1.64
N ARG A 7 22.85 11.16 0.78
CA ARG A 7 22.55 10.40 -0.44
C ARG A 7 22.14 11.33 -1.59
N LEU A 8 22.66 11.05 -2.77
CA LEU A 8 22.24 11.69 -4.01
C LEU A 8 21.77 10.60 -5.00
N SER A 9 20.67 10.83 -5.69
CA SER A 9 20.22 9.95 -6.79
C SER A 9 20.46 10.63 -8.14
N ARG A 10 20.64 9.85 -9.22
CA ARG A 10 20.78 10.37 -10.58
C ARG A 10 19.61 11.28 -11.01
N ASP A 11 18.42 11.09 -10.43
CA ASP A 11 17.24 11.91 -10.70
C ASP A 11 17.27 13.25 -9.95
N ASP A 12 18.07 13.35 -8.87
CA ASP A 12 18.20 14.56 -8.06
C ASP A 12 19.20 15.56 -8.68
N ASP A 13 20.10 15.11 -9.56
CA ASP A 13 21.14 15.92 -10.25
C ASP A 13 20.59 17.09 -11.09
N LYS A 14 19.29 17.08 -11.41
CA LYS A 14 18.66 18.12 -12.22
C LYS A 14 18.26 19.37 -11.43
N ARG A 15 18.49 19.41 -10.13
CA ARG A 15 18.16 20.55 -9.26
C ARG A 15 19.41 21.00 -8.50
N ASN A 16 19.96 22.14 -8.85
CA ASN A 16 21.20 22.75 -8.36
C ASN A 16 21.35 22.93 -6.83
N TYR A 17 20.42 22.45 -6.00
CA TYR A 17 20.42 22.65 -4.54
C TYR A 17 20.54 21.35 -3.73
N VAL A 18 20.81 20.22 -4.36
CA VAL A 18 20.80 18.90 -3.70
C VAL A 18 22.12 18.14 -3.94
N SER A 19 23.25 18.77 -3.64
CA SER A 19 24.54 18.08 -3.68
C SER A 19 24.81 17.37 -2.34
N ILE A 20 25.74 16.43 -2.35
CA ILE A 20 26.25 15.77 -1.12
C ILE A 20 26.87 16.82 -0.19
N GLU A 21 27.65 17.77 -0.76
CA GLU A 21 28.28 18.84 0.00
C GLU A 21 27.24 19.75 0.68
N ASN A 22 26.15 20.09 -0.02
CA ASN A 22 25.09 20.90 0.58
C ASN A 22 24.36 20.18 1.71
N GLN A 23 24.14 18.85 1.59
CA GLN A 23 23.58 18.05 2.68
C GLN A 23 24.52 18.04 3.89
N LYS A 24 25.83 17.84 3.68
CA LYS A 24 26.84 17.91 4.74
C LYS A 24 26.87 19.29 5.39
N LEU A 25 26.76 20.37 4.60
CA LEU A 25 26.73 21.73 5.13
C LEU A 25 25.53 21.93 6.08
N ILE A 26 24.33 21.50 5.68
CA ILE A 26 23.12 21.61 6.49
C ILE A 26 23.27 20.81 7.78
N ILE A 27 23.75 19.58 7.69
CA ILE A 27 23.95 18.72 8.87
C ILE A 27 25.01 19.30 9.81
N ASN A 28 26.14 19.81 9.27
CA ASN A 28 27.19 20.45 10.09
C ASN A 28 26.70 21.73 10.76
N GLN A 29 25.89 22.54 10.06
CA GLN A 29 25.30 23.75 10.64
C GLN A 29 24.40 23.39 11.82
N TYR A 30 23.49 22.44 11.62
CA TYR A 30 22.62 21.95 12.68
C TYR A 30 23.42 21.39 13.88
N ALA A 31 24.42 20.58 13.60
CA ALA A 31 25.28 20.00 14.62
C ALA A 31 26.04 21.09 15.42
N ALA A 32 26.58 22.10 14.74
CA ALA A 32 27.25 23.23 15.39
C ALA A 32 26.30 24.03 16.28
N ASP A 33 25.06 24.30 15.81
CA ASP A 33 24.04 25.02 16.58
C ASP A 33 23.64 24.27 17.86
N HIS A 34 23.79 22.94 17.87
CA HIS A 34 23.50 22.07 19.01
C HIS A 34 24.76 21.62 19.80
N GLY A 35 25.93 22.18 19.49
CA GLY A 35 27.20 21.84 20.19
C GLY A 35 27.70 20.41 19.91
N VAL A 36 27.34 19.84 18.76
CA VAL A 36 27.66 18.47 18.33
C VAL A 36 28.68 18.52 17.19
N VAL A 37 29.54 17.50 17.10
CA VAL A 37 30.44 17.28 15.96
C VAL A 37 30.08 15.98 15.27
N ILE A 38 30.08 15.99 13.95
CA ILE A 38 29.91 14.77 13.14
C ILE A 38 31.25 14.07 12.99
N ASP A 39 31.39 12.90 13.60
CA ASP A 39 32.63 12.13 13.66
C ASP A 39 32.92 11.33 12.37
N ARG A 40 31.84 10.83 11.72
CA ARG A 40 31.94 9.98 10.51
C ARG A 40 30.82 10.26 9.52
N TRP A 41 31.16 10.18 8.24
CA TRP A 41 30.24 10.33 7.13
C TRP A 41 30.04 9.02 6.38
N TYR A 42 28.79 8.73 6.03
CA TYR A 42 28.39 7.64 5.15
C TYR A 42 27.69 8.24 3.93
N GLU A 43 28.11 7.83 2.74
CA GLU A 43 27.69 8.47 1.49
C GLU A 43 27.25 7.45 0.46
N ASP A 44 26.13 7.72 -0.21
CA ASP A 44 25.67 6.98 -1.37
C ASP A 44 25.39 7.96 -2.51
N ASP A 45 26.30 8.03 -3.47
CA ASP A 45 26.17 8.88 -4.66
C ASP A 45 25.63 8.07 -5.85
N GLY A 46 24.75 8.67 -6.64
CA GLY A 46 24.15 8.08 -7.84
C GLY A 46 23.19 6.93 -7.59
N ILE A 47 22.78 6.64 -6.34
CA ILE A 47 21.94 5.51 -5.97
C ILE A 47 20.52 5.95 -5.61
N SER A 48 19.52 5.28 -6.22
CA SER A 48 18.11 5.57 -6.00
C SER A 48 17.65 5.31 -4.55
N GLY A 49 16.84 6.20 -4.00
CA GLY A 49 16.23 6.04 -2.68
C GLY A 49 15.21 4.89 -2.57
N TYR A 50 14.83 4.25 -3.67
CA TYR A 50 14.01 3.03 -3.66
C TYR A 50 14.81 1.77 -3.35
N ILE A 51 16.12 1.80 -3.56
CA ILE A 51 17.06 0.69 -3.30
C ILE A 51 17.59 0.88 -1.88
N PHE A 52 17.48 -0.14 -1.03
CA PHE A 52 18.05 -0.16 0.32
C PHE A 52 19.38 -0.91 0.38
N ASP A 53 19.71 -1.65 -0.66
CA ASP A 53 21.03 -2.27 -0.86
C ASP A 53 22.01 -1.21 -1.40
N ARG A 54 22.52 -0.38 -0.49
CA ARG A 54 23.41 0.75 -0.74
C ARG A 54 24.64 0.61 0.12
N PRO A 55 25.86 0.68 -0.45
CA PRO A 55 27.09 0.44 0.30
C PRO A 55 27.27 1.35 1.52
N GLY A 56 27.07 2.66 1.37
CA GLY A 56 27.19 3.62 2.47
C GLY A 56 26.16 3.40 3.57
N PHE A 57 24.91 3.14 3.17
CA PHE A 57 23.83 2.83 4.11
C PHE A 57 24.06 1.52 4.86
N GLN A 58 24.46 0.46 4.16
CA GLN A 58 24.78 -0.83 4.77
C GLN A 58 25.96 -0.73 5.74
N GLN A 59 27.00 0.01 5.36
CA GLN A 59 28.13 0.26 6.24
C GLN A 59 27.70 1.00 7.52
N MET A 60 26.87 2.04 7.39
CA MET A 60 26.30 2.75 8.52
C MET A 60 25.52 1.81 9.45
N MET A 61 24.63 0.98 8.88
CA MET A 61 23.84 0.03 9.67
C MET A 61 24.70 -1.05 10.35
N ALA A 62 25.78 -1.49 9.71
CA ALA A 62 26.73 -2.45 10.30
C ALA A 62 27.56 -1.84 11.44
N ASP A 63 27.82 -0.54 11.38
CA ASP A 63 28.58 0.19 12.41
C ASP A 63 27.66 0.74 13.52
N LEU A 64 26.32 0.70 13.31
CA LEU A 64 25.33 1.26 14.24
C LEU A 64 25.45 0.63 15.64
N ASP A 65 25.64 -0.68 15.73
CA ASP A 65 25.75 -1.39 17.01
C ASP A 65 27.13 -1.27 17.67
N LYS A 66 28.16 -0.85 16.92
CA LYS A 66 29.52 -0.78 17.41
C LYS A 66 29.84 0.58 18.05
N ASP A 67 29.77 1.61 17.23
CA ASP A 67 30.36 2.91 17.57
C ASP A 67 29.39 4.09 17.41
N ILE A 68 28.26 3.91 16.70
CA ILE A 68 27.37 5.02 16.42
C ILE A 68 26.28 5.11 17.52
N ASP A 69 26.13 6.31 18.07
CA ASP A 69 25.07 6.64 19.03
C ASP A 69 23.95 7.40 18.34
N THR A 70 24.32 8.37 17.49
CA THR A 70 23.37 9.24 16.80
C THR A 70 23.67 9.29 15.30
N VAL A 71 22.63 9.20 14.48
CA VAL A 71 22.67 9.41 13.03
C VAL A 71 21.93 10.69 12.67
N TYR A 72 22.58 11.57 11.93
CA TYR A 72 22.04 12.83 11.41
C TYR A 72 21.80 12.70 9.91
N VAL A 73 20.59 13.05 9.46
CA VAL A 73 20.24 13.12 8.04
C VAL A 73 19.51 14.41 7.73
N LYS A 74 19.61 14.89 6.50
CA LYS A 74 18.94 16.11 6.09
C LYS A 74 17.42 15.94 6.11
N ASP A 75 16.89 14.94 5.41
CA ASP A 75 15.47 14.65 5.26
C ASP A 75 15.22 13.14 5.13
N PHE A 76 13.98 12.67 5.39
CA PHE A 76 13.63 11.26 5.29
C PHE A 76 13.86 10.65 3.90
N SER A 77 13.86 11.46 2.83
CA SER A 77 14.10 10.95 1.49
C SER A 77 15.52 10.45 1.29
N ARG A 78 16.48 10.89 2.13
CA ARG A 78 17.86 10.38 2.15
C ARG A 78 17.88 8.96 2.69
N LEU A 79 17.12 8.66 3.75
CA LEU A 79 16.98 7.31 4.28
C LEU A 79 16.29 6.40 3.29
N GLY A 80 15.21 6.86 2.65
CA GLY A 80 14.54 6.08 1.61
C GLY A 80 13.29 6.76 1.06
N ARG A 81 12.90 6.35 -0.17
CA ARG A 81 11.65 6.80 -0.83
C ARG A 81 10.50 5.80 -0.65
N HIS A 82 10.75 4.67 0.04
CA HIS A 82 9.75 3.64 0.30
C HIS A 82 9.28 3.75 1.75
N ASN A 83 8.14 4.38 1.96
CA ASN A 83 7.62 4.73 3.28
C ASN A 83 7.57 3.56 4.28
N ALA A 84 7.12 2.36 3.87
CA ALA A 84 7.09 1.20 4.76
C ALA A 84 8.49 0.78 5.24
N LYS A 85 9.52 0.85 4.37
CA LYS A 85 10.90 0.52 4.76
C LYS A 85 11.50 1.59 5.67
N VAL A 86 11.14 2.87 5.46
CA VAL A 86 11.55 3.95 6.38
C VAL A 86 10.92 3.76 7.75
N LEU A 87 9.64 3.38 7.84
CA LEU A 87 9.00 3.06 9.12
C LEU A 87 9.69 1.90 9.86
N LEU A 88 9.99 0.80 9.15
CA LEU A 88 10.73 -0.31 9.73
C LEU A 88 12.12 0.12 10.23
N LEU A 89 12.78 1.02 9.49
CA LEU A 89 14.06 1.58 9.91
C LEU A 89 13.94 2.42 11.18
N LEU A 90 12.88 3.24 11.31
CA LEU A 90 12.63 4.01 12.54
C LEU A 90 12.40 3.09 13.74
N ASP A 91 11.64 2.00 13.55
CA ASP A 91 11.43 0.99 14.58
C ASP A 91 12.75 0.29 14.94
N GLU A 92 13.58 -0.04 13.95
CA GLU A 92 14.91 -0.64 14.17
C GLU A 92 15.85 0.27 14.98
N PHE A 93 15.88 1.59 14.69
CA PHE A 93 16.65 2.55 15.49
C PHE A 93 16.15 2.59 16.93
N GLN A 94 14.85 2.58 17.13
CA GLN A 94 14.22 2.59 18.45
C GLN A 94 14.53 1.28 19.22
N GLU A 95 14.39 0.12 18.60
CA GLU A 95 14.69 -1.19 19.20
C GLU A 95 16.17 -1.33 19.62
N ARG A 96 17.07 -0.78 18.81
CA ARG A 96 18.51 -0.75 19.12
C ARG A 96 18.92 0.36 20.11
N GLY A 97 17.97 1.19 20.55
CA GLY A 97 18.25 2.33 21.44
C GLY A 97 19.17 3.39 20.80
N LYS A 98 19.11 3.53 19.45
CA LYS A 98 19.95 4.47 18.70
C LYS A 98 19.16 5.72 18.35
N HIS A 99 19.86 6.86 18.38
CA HIS A 99 19.29 8.16 18.13
C HIS A 99 19.32 8.49 16.63
N LEU A 100 18.19 8.95 16.07
CA LEU A 100 18.07 9.42 14.70
C LEU A 100 17.50 10.84 14.68
N VAL A 101 18.21 11.75 14.04
CA VAL A 101 17.80 13.15 13.84
C VAL A 101 17.62 13.42 12.35
N VAL A 102 16.42 13.90 11.97
CA VAL A 102 16.07 14.26 10.59
C VAL A 102 15.72 15.75 10.54
N ILE A 103 16.65 16.55 10.02
CA ILE A 103 16.70 18.00 10.24
C ILE A 103 15.52 18.74 9.60
N ASP A 104 15.35 18.61 8.27
CA ASP A 104 14.31 19.35 7.52
C ASP A 104 12.89 18.88 7.86
N ASP A 105 12.74 17.67 8.39
CA ASP A 105 11.45 17.09 8.78
C ASP A 105 11.18 17.28 10.29
N ASN A 106 12.06 17.99 11.02
CA ASN A 106 11.96 18.24 12.46
C ASN A 106 11.73 16.97 13.29
N TYR A 107 12.43 15.89 12.96
CA TYR A 107 12.25 14.61 13.65
C TYR A 107 13.48 14.31 14.51
N ASP A 108 13.24 14.02 15.77
CA ASP A 108 14.21 13.52 16.74
C ASP A 108 13.64 12.28 17.42
N SER A 109 14.30 11.12 17.27
CA SER A 109 13.78 9.86 17.82
C SER A 109 13.82 9.78 19.34
N MET A 110 14.57 10.67 20.00
CA MET A 110 14.66 10.77 21.47
C MET A 110 13.70 11.82 22.05
N ASP A 111 13.13 12.68 21.20
CA ASP A 111 12.12 13.63 21.65
C ASP A 111 10.83 12.89 21.98
N SER A 112 10.40 12.98 23.24
CA SER A 112 9.19 12.35 23.75
C SER A 112 7.90 13.13 23.39
N SER A 113 8.03 14.18 22.56
CA SER A 113 6.87 14.92 22.07
C SER A 113 6.00 14.06 21.15
N ASP A 114 4.71 14.38 21.05
CA ASP A 114 3.73 13.71 20.17
C ASP A 114 4.12 13.70 18.68
N ASP A 115 5.19 14.41 18.29
CA ASP A 115 5.66 14.55 16.92
C ASP A 115 6.14 13.23 16.31
N THR A 116 6.75 12.34 17.11
CA THR A 116 7.16 11.01 16.64
C THR A 116 5.96 10.16 16.22
N ILE A 117 4.85 10.23 16.96
CA ILE A 117 3.59 9.55 16.63
C ILE A 117 2.99 10.19 15.37
N GLY A 118 3.04 11.51 15.26
CA GLY A 118 2.58 12.26 14.10
C GLY A 118 3.29 11.85 12.81
N ILE A 119 4.60 11.72 12.83
CA ILE A 119 5.40 11.32 11.67
C ILE A 119 5.15 9.86 11.28
N LYS A 120 5.11 8.92 12.23
CA LYS A 120 4.73 7.52 11.97
C LYS A 120 3.32 7.44 11.35
N THR A 121 2.37 8.21 11.87
CA THR A 121 1.00 8.29 11.35
C THR A 121 0.98 8.86 9.94
N TRP A 122 1.71 9.93 9.66
CA TRP A 122 1.83 10.54 8.34
C TRP A 122 2.43 9.58 7.29
N PHE A 123 3.48 8.84 7.63
CA PHE A 123 4.05 7.81 6.76
C PHE A 123 3.04 6.69 6.48
N ASN A 124 2.32 6.22 7.50
CA ASN A 124 1.29 5.19 7.35
C ASN A 124 0.17 5.66 6.41
N GLU A 125 -0.35 6.89 6.62
CA GLU A 125 -1.38 7.45 5.74
C GLU A 125 -0.89 7.59 4.29
N ARG A 126 0.33 8.05 4.08
CA ARG A 126 0.92 8.19 2.76
C ARG A 126 1.10 6.84 2.09
N TYR A 127 1.55 5.82 2.83
CA TYR A 127 1.66 4.45 2.35
C TYR A 127 0.31 3.88 1.90
N VAL A 128 -0.74 4.06 2.71
CA VAL A 128 -2.11 3.63 2.37
C VAL A 128 -2.61 4.35 1.12
N LYS A 129 -2.40 5.66 1.00
CA LYS A 129 -2.79 6.45 -0.17
C LYS A 129 -2.06 5.99 -1.45
N ASP A 130 -0.76 5.75 -1.39
CA ASP A 130 0.04 5.30 -2.53
C ASP A 130 -0.33 3.87 -2.95
N THR A 131 -0.53 2.98 -1.99
CA THR A 131 -1.01 1.61 -2.24
C THR A 131 -2.39 1.62 -2.89
N SER A 132 -3.32 2.43 -2.38
CA SER A 132 -4.66 2.61 -2.96
C SER A 132 -4.59 3.10 -4.42
N LYS A 133 -3.72 4.08 -4.72
CA LYS A 133 -3.51 4.55 -6.11
C LYS A 133 -2.98 3.45 -7.03
N LYS A 134 -2.02 2.63 -6.56
CA LYS A 134 -1.47 1.50 -7.32
C LYS A 134 -2.55 0.45 -7.62
N ILE A 135 -3.35 0.08 -6.61
CA ILE A 135 -4.46 -0.86 -6.75
C ILE A 135 -5.49 -0.31 -7.74
N LYS A 136 -5.92 0.95 -7.59
CA LYS A 136 -6.89 1.59 -8.51
C LYS A 136 -6.39 1.61 -9.96
N ARG A 137 -5.10 1.89 -10.18
CA ARG A 137 -4.49 1.86 -11.52
C ARG A 137 -4.50 0.44 -12.10
N ALA A 138 -4.09 -0.56 -11.33
CA ALA A 138 -4.08 -1.97 -11.77
C ALA A 138 -5.50 -2.47 -12.09
N ILE A 139 -6.48 -2.13 -11.24
CA ILE A 139 -7.90 -2.44 -11.47
C ILE A 139 -8.39 -1.74 -12.74
N GLY A 140 -8.13 -0.43 -12.88
CA GLY A 140 -8.55 0.35 -14.04
C GLY A 140 -7.94 -0.13 -15.36
N ALA A 141 -6.68 -0.58 -15.36
CA ALA A 141 -6.04 -1.17 -16.52
C ALA A 141 -6.78 -2.45 -16.96
N ARG A 142 -7.02 -3.39 -16.03
CA ARG A 142 -7.76 -4.63 -16.32
C ARG A 142 -9.20 -4.37 -16.78
N GLN A 143 -9.87 -3.37 -16.21
CA GLN A 143 -11.22 -2.98 -16.65
C GLN A 143 -11.22 -2.44 -18.08
N LYS A 144 -10.21 -1.65 -18.47
CA LYS A 144 -10.06 -1.16 -19.85
C LYS A 144 -9.79 -2.29 -20.85
N GLU A 145 -9.12 -3.35 -20.42
CA GLU A 145 -8.90 -4.58 -21.19
C GLU A 145 -10.16 -5.47 -21.26
N GLY A 146 -11.29 -5.04 -20.67
CA GLY A 146 -12.52 -5.82 -20.62
C GLY A 146 -12.50 -6.98 -19.62
N THR A 147 -11.44 -7.12 -18.81
CA THR A 147 -11.33 -8.22 -17.86
C THR A 147 -12.24 -7.97 -16.63
N LEU A 148 -13.15 -8.91 -16.36
CA LEU A 148 -13.96 -8.89 -15.16
C LEU A 148 -13.08 -9.23 -13.93
N ILE A 149 -12.88 -8.26 -13.03
CA ILE A 149 -12.04 -8.42 -11.83
C ILE A 149 -12.83 -9.07 -10.68
N THR A 150 -14.14 -8.83 -10.68
CA THR A 150 -15.05 -9.35 -9.65
C THR A 150 -15.60 -10.74 -10.03
N ARG A 151 -16.39 -11.34 -9.15
CA ARG A 151 -17.15 -12.54 -9.48
C ARG A 151 -18.18 -12.24 -10.57
N PRO A 152 -18.49 -13.20 -11.47
CA PRO A 152 -19.56 -13.03 -12.42
C PRO A 152 -20.87 -12.69 -11.69
N PRO A 153 -21.65 -11.73 -12.19
CA PRO A 153 -22.98 -11.47 -11.66
C PRO A 153 -23.90 -12.67 -11.90
N PHE A 154 -25.03 -12.72 -11.17
CA PHE A 154 -26.08 -13.70 -11.41
C PHE A 154 -26.53 -13.66 -12.88
N GLY A 155 -26.73 -14.81 -13.49
CA GLY A 155 -27.00 -14.94 -14.93
C GLY A 155 -25.78 -15.18 -15.79
N TYR A 156 -24.57 -15.07 -15.23
CA TYR A 156 -23.32 -15.26 -15.98
C TYR A 156 -22.37 -16.21 -15.24
N ARG A 157 -21.55 -16.90 -16.01
CA ARG A 157 -20.38 -17.65 -15.53
C ARG A 157 -19.14 -17.30 -16.36
N ARG A 158 -17.96 -17.59 -15.82
CA ARG A 158 -16.72 -17.50 -16.64
C ARG A 158 -16.63 -18.69 -17.58
N ASN A 159 -16.20 -18.44 -18.82
CA ASN A 159 -15.86 -19.51 -19.74
C ASN A 159 -14.74 -20.38 -19.15
N GLU A 160 -14.82 -21.70 -19.36
CA GLU A 160 -13.83 -22.64 -18.83
C GLU A 160 -12.45 -22.50 -19.46
N LYS A 161 -12.40 -22.19 -20.74
CA LYS A 161 -11.17 -22.05 -21.54
C LYS A 161 -10.55 -20.66 -21.42
N ASP A 162 -11.40 -19.62 -21.44
CA ASP A 162 -10.98 -18.23 -21.32
C ASP A 162 -11.76 -17.53 -20.19
N LYS A 163 -11.14 -17.43 -19.02
CA LYS A 163 -11.74 -16.82 -17.83
C LYS A 163 -12.00 -15.30 -17.94
N THR A 164 -11.57 -14.67 -19.03
CA THR A 164 -11.86 -13.25 -19.31
C THR A 164 -13.25 -13.08 -19.95
N ILE A 165 -13.78 -14.13 -20.57
CA ILE A 165 -15.08 -14.13 -21.25
C ILE A 165 -16.18 -14.58 -20.28
N LEU A 166 -17.32 -13.89 -20.34
CA LEU A 166 -18.52 -14.28 -19.62
C LEU A 166 -19.50 -15.01 -20.55
N GLU A 167 -20.03 -16.11 -20.06
CA GLU A 167 -21.09 -16.87 -20.70
C GLU A 167 -22.40 -16.67 -19.98
N ILE A 168 -23.50 -16.60 -20.75
CA ILE A 168 -24.85 -16.53 -20.21
C ILE A 168 -25.25 -17.93 -19.71
N VAL A 169 -25.74 -17.99 -18.48
CA VAL A 169 -26.35 -19.19 -17.91
C VAL A 169 -27.86 -19.12 -18.15
N ALA A 170 -28.37 -19.89 -19.13
CA ALA A 170 -29.74 -19.78 -19.61
C ALA A 170 -30.81 -19.81 -18.50
N LYS A 171 -30.72 -20.76 -17.58
CA LYS A 171 -31.68 -20.87 -16.45
C LYS A 171 -31.70 -19.62 -15.57
N GLU A 172 -30.54 -19.04 -15.25
CA GLU A 172 -30.43 -17.85 -14.43
C GLU A 172 -30.89 -16.60 -15.19
N ALA A 173 -30.59 -16.54 -16.49
CA ALA A 173 -31.03 -15.45 -17.38
C ALA A 173 -32.53 -15.37 -17.51
N GLU A 174 -33.26 -16.49 -17.45
CA GLU A 174 -34.72 -16.53 -17.43
C GLU A 174 -35.27 -15.83 -16.18
N TYR A 175 -34.72 -16.06 -15.02
CA TYR A 175 -35.14 -15.34 -13.80
C TYR A 175 -34.89 -13.84 -13.90
N ILE A 176 -33.76 -13.45 -14.49
CA ILE A 176 -33.43 -12.02 -14.70
C ILE A 176 -34.48 -11.38 -15.62
N LYS A 177 -34.84 -12.03 -16.74
CA LYS A 177 -35.91 -11.55 -17.64
C LYS A 177 -37.22 -11.40 -16.91
N GLN A 178 -37.66 -12.41 -16.14
CA GLN A 178 -38.88 -12.35 -15.33
C GLN A 178 -38.85 -11.18 -14.35
N ILE A 179 -37.72 -10.91 -13.69
CA ILE A 179 -37.59 -9.76 -12.78
C ILE A 179 -37.82 -8.45 -13.52
N TYR A 180 -37.20 -8.29 -14.71
CA TYR A 180 -37.38 -7.08 -15.52
C TYR A 180 -38.85 -6.94 -16.04
N ASP A 181 -39.44 -8.00 -16.51
CA ASP A 181 -40.84 -7.98 -17.00
C ASP A 181 -41.81 -7.61 -15.89
N LEU A 182 -41.68 -8.21 -14.71
CA LEU A 182 -42.47 -7.87 -13.54
C LEU A 182 -42.27 -6.43 -13.08
N TYR A 183 -41.01 -5.95 -13.10
CA TYR A 183 -40.71 -4.57 -12.72
C TYR A 183 -41.31 -3.57 -13.72
N LEU A 184 -41.18 -3.82 -15.01
CA LEU A 184 -41.75 -2.98 -16.07
C LEU A 184 -43.27 -2.99 -16.05
N SER A 185 -43.91 -4.09 -15.60
CA SER A 185 -45.36 -4.16 -15.39
C SER A 185 -45.85 -3.44 -14.13
N GLY A 186 -44.94 -2.77 -13.39
CA GLY A 186 -45.29 -1.98 -12.21
C GLY A 186 -45.22 -2.73 -10.87
N SER A 187 -44.67 -3.96 -10.84
CA SER A 187 -44.51 -4.70 -9.59
C SER A 187 -43.32 -4.14 -8.77
N GLY A 188 -43.55 -3.86 -7.48
CA GLY A 188 -42.50 -3.44 -6.57
C GLY A 188 -41.56 -4.58 -6.19
N TYR A 189 -40.31 -4.27 -5.77
CA TYR A 189 -39.24 -5.24 -5.45
C TYR A 189 -39.69 -6.34 -4.48
N ARG A 190 -40.46 -5.99 -3.44
CA ARG A 190 -40.93 -6.96 -2.44
C ARG A 190 -41.90 -7.99 -3.10
N LYS A 191 -42.77 -7.55 -3.98
CA LYS A 191 -43.70 -8.43 -4.69
C LYS A 191 -42.98 -9.37 -5.65
N ILE A 192 -41.97 -8.86 -6.35
CA ILE A 192 -41.07 -9.66 -7.22
C ILE A 192 -40.32 -10.71 -6.42
N ALA A 193 -39.74 -10.33 -5.29
CA ALA A 193 -39.02 -11.25 -4.41
C ALA A 193 -39.91 -12.37 -3.86
N THR A 194 -41.13 -12.03 -3.43
CA THR A 194 -42.14 -13.00 -2.98
C THR A 194 -42.50 -13.97 -4.11
N TYR A 195 -42.79 -13.44 -5.28
CA TYR A 195 -43.12 -14.26 -6.47
C TYR A 195 -42.00 -15.26 -6.80
N LEU A 196 -40.75 -14.81 -6.87
CA LEU A 196 -39.60 -15.69 -7.16
C LEU A 196 -39.40 -16.75 -6.06
N THR A 197 -39.64 -16.39 -4.81
CA THR A 197 -39.56 -17.32 -3.67
C THR A 197 -40.64 -18.40 -3.78
N GLU A 198 -41.88 -18.05 -4.13
CA GLU A 198 -42.99 -18.98 -4.32
C GLU A 198 -42.78 -19.91 -5.53
N GLN A 199 -42.12 -19.40 -6.58
CA GLN A 199 -41.71 -20.23 -7.73
C GLN A 199 -40.51 -21.14 -7.43
N GLY A 200 -39.96 -21.11 -6.24
CA GLY A 200 -38.78 -21.89 -5.88
C GLY A 200 -37.49 -21.48 -6.60
N ALA A 201 -37.43 -20.24 -7.12
CA ALA A 201 -36.28 -19.76 -7.82
C ALA A 201 -35.04 -19.69 -6.87
N PRO A 202 -33.88 -20.27 -7.26
CA PRO A 202 -32.71 -20.26 -6.42
C PRO A 202 -32.20 -18.83 -6.25
N THR A 203 -31.83 -18.46 -5.04
CA THR A 203 -31.26 -17.15 -4.79
C THR A 203 -29.82 -17.04 -5.35
N PRO A 204 -29.33 -15.83 -5.68
CA PRO A 204 -27.95 -15.65 -6.12
C PRO A 204 -26.92 -16.23 -5.16
N SER A 205 -27.22 -16.25 -3.85
CA SER A 205 -26.33 -16.83 -2.82
C SER A 205 -26.33 -18.37 -2.83
N MET A 206 -27.45 -19.02 -3.18
CA MET A 206 -27.53 -20.48 -3.37
C MET A 206 -26.64 -20.89 -4.54
N ILE A 207 -26.86 -20.30 -5.70
CA ILE A 207 -26.07 -20.59 -6.91
C ILE A 207 -24.60 -20.33 -6.70
N GLN A 208 -24.24 -19.25 -6.02
CA GLN A 208 -22.84 -18.95 -5.73
C GLN A 208 -22.22 -20.04 -4.84
N ARG A 209 -22.98 -20.58 -3.87
CA ARG A 209 -22.51 -21.67 -3.01
C ARG A 209 -22.33 -22.97 -3.81
N GLU A 210 -23.27 -23.30 -4.69
CA GLU A 210 -23.18 -24.48 -5.56
C GLU A 210 -21.92 -24.41 -6.42
N ARG A 211 -21.64 -23.29 -7.07
CA ARG A 211 -20.43 -23.05 -7.88
C ARG A 211 -19.15 -23.18 -7.06
N GLU A 212 -19.14 -22.68 -5.81
CA GLU A 212 -17.98 -22.80 -4.92
C GLU A 212 -17.72 -24.27 -4.56
N ILE A 213 -18.77 -25.08 -4.37
CA ILE A 213 -18.66 -26.52 -4.09
C ILE A 213 -18.19 -27.27 -5.35
N GLU A 214 -18.75 -26.98 -6.53
CA GLU A 214 -18.30 -27.58 -7.81
C GLU A 214 -16.83 -27.29 -8.11
N GLU A 215 -16.33 -26.12 -7.71
CA GLU A 215 -14.91 -25.75 -7.82
C GLU A 215 -14.03 -26.37 -6.70
N GLY A 216 -14.57 -27.24 -5.85
CA GLY A 216 -13.85 -27.90 -4.77
C GLY A 216 -13.53 -26.99 -3.58
N ARG A 217 -14.18 -25.84 -3.46
CA ARG A 217 -13.98 -24.91 -2.34
C ARG A 217 -14.97 -25.18 -1.21
N LEU A 218 -14.45 -25.20 0.03
CA LEU A 218 -15.30 -25.23 1.23
C LEU A 218 -16.02 -23.88 1.38
N SER A 219 -17.28 -23.84 1.01
CA SER A 219 -18.08 -22.61 1.16
C SER A 219 -18.62 -22.48 2.59
N LYS A 220 -18.14 -21.47 3.31
CA LYS A 220 -18.70 -21.03 4.62
C LYS A 220 -19.79 -19.95 4.47
N ARG A 221 -20.28 -19.75 3.27
CA ARG A 221 -21.26 -18.69 2.95
C ARG A 221 -22.62 -18.98 3.61
N LYS A 222 -23.13 -17.98 4.31
CA LYS A 222 -24.55 -17.97 4.68
C LYS A 222 -25.39 -17.79 3.43
N VAL A 223 -26.36 -18.66 3.24
CA VAL A 223 -27.23 -18.68 2.06
C VAL A 223 -28.57 -18.08 2.44
N ALA A 224 -29.03 -17.08 1.67
CA ALA A 224 -30.37 -16.57 1.79
C ALA A 224 -31.34 -17.61 1.20
N SER A 225 -32.32 -18.06 1.97
CA SER A 225 -33.35 -19.01 1.53
C SER A 225 -34.52 -18.37 0.76
N LYS A 226 -34.57 -17.03 0.76
CA LYS A 226 -35.63 -16.25 0.09
C LYS A 226 -34.97 -15.10 -0.68
N TRP A 227 -35.62 -14.74 -1.78
CA TRP A 227 -35.24 -13.58 -2.59
C TRP A 227 -35.46 -12.25 -1.86
#